data_f3d6bb3fcbd0a248b0d1b529ab2749ea
#
_entry.id   f3d6bb3fcbd0a248b0d1b529ab2749ea
#
_cell.length_a   1.000
_cell.length_b   1.000
_cell.length_c   1.000
_cell.angle_alpha   90.00
_cell.angle_beta   90.00
_cell.angle_gamma   90.00
#
_symmetry.space_group_name_H-M   'P 1'
#
loop_
_entity.id
_entity.type
_entity.pdbx_description
1 polymer ?
#
loop_
_entity_poly.entity_id
_entity_poly.type
_entity_poly.pdbx_seq_one_letter_code
_entity_poly.pdbx_strand_id
1 'polypeptide(L)'
;MSKIKIIFPDNSVREYEKGIKIYDIAKDISEGLARTAVGAKLNDKILGLGDSAEEGGKIKILKFDDKEGKKIFWHTTSHIMAQAVKRLFPDTKLAIGPAIDDGFYYDLDTEHRFTPEDLKKIEEEMARIVKEGYELKRFVLPRDEALQYFKEKEEPYKVELIEDLPEDAVISFYKQGEFTDLCAGPHLLNVKRVKAIKLLSIAGAYWRGNENNKMLQRIYGISFEKKKNLDEYLVLLEEAKKRDHRKLGKELGLFSMHEEGPGFPFFHPKGMVLRNILEEFWREEHIKRGYGEVKTPIILNEELWHRSGHWDHYKENMYFTKIDNEDYAIKPMNCPGAMLIYKSNMFSYRDLPLRWAELGLVHRHELSGTLHGLMRVRSFTQDDAHLFMLPSQVKEELIGVIDFASYMYNIFGFKYHVELSTRPENSMGTEEQWELATNNLIEALKEKKINYIINEGDGAFYGPKIDFHLQDAIGRTRQCGTIQLDFQMPERFDLTYIDKDNEKKRPVMIHRTIFGSIERFIGILIEHYAGKFPLWLSPVQVILLPISDKFNDYAYELKKEMIDKNIRVDIDDRAEKIGYKIREAQLQKVPYMLVLGEKEVENNDVSVRAREEGDLGRMEIEDFIGKVIEEVKNKK
;
A
#
# COMPACT_ATOMS: atom_id res chain seq x y z
N MET A 1 46.05 -9.68 20.05
CA MET A 1 44.90 -9.77 19.12
C MET A 1 44.63 -8.39 18.53
N SER A 2 44.22 -8.27 17.29
CA SER A 2 43.90 -6.96 16.68
C SER A 2 42.60 -6.41 17.28
N LYS A 3 42.62 -5.11 17.62
CA LYS A 3 41.44 -4.42 18.15
C LYS A 3 40.65 -3.77 17.03
N ILE A 4 39.33 -3.72 17.18
CA ILE A 4 38.39 -3.03 16.31
C ILE A 4 37.71 -1.89 17.07
N LYS A 5 37.38 -0.80 16.38
CA LYS A 5 36.68 0.35 16.95
C LYS A 5 35.21 0.30 16.56
N ILE A 6 34.34 0.29 17.56
CA ILE A 6 32.87 0.29 17.38
C ILE A 6 32.35 1.68 17.76
N ILE A 7 31.58 2.28 16.85
CA ILE A 7 30.96 3.60 16.99
C ILE A 7 29.48 3.38 17.26
N PHE A 8 29.00 3.86 18.40
CA PHE A 8 27.61 3.73 18.82
C PHE A 8 26.74 4.89 18.28
N PRO A 9 25.40 4.78 18.35
CA PRO A 9 24.50 5.84 17.84
C PRO A 9 24.64 7.21 18.50
N ASP A 10 25.18 7.27 19.72
CA ASP A 10 25.52 8.49 20.46
C ASP A 10 26.89 9.07 20.09
N ASN A 11 27.54 8.52 19.05
CA ASN A 11 28.91 8.81 18.60
C ASN A 11 30.02 8.44 19.61
N SER A 12 29.71 7.74 20.70
CA SER A 12 30.73 7.17 21.56
C SER A 12 31.48 6.03 20.82
N VAL A 13 32.78 5.90 21.14
CA VAL A 13 33.64 4.88 20.52
C VAL A 13 34.20 3.97 21.61
N ARG A 14 34.08 2.67 21.44
CA ARG A 14 34.72 1.66 22.28
C ARG A 14 35.61 0.73 21.45
N GLU A 15 36.69 0.25 22.07
CA GLU A 15 37.57 -0.74 21.44
C GLU A 15 37.28 -2.14 21.97
N TYR A 16 37.16 -3.09 21.06
CA TYR A 16 36.97 -4.51 21.38
C TYR A 16 37.99 -5.36 20.65
N GLU A 17 38.17 -6.58 21.12
CA GLU A 17 38.95 -7.57 20.38
C GLU A 17 38.21 -7.97 19.10
N LYS A 18 38.95 -8.12 17.99
CA LYS A 18 38.39 -8.65 16.74
C LYS A 18 37.82 -10.05 16.98
N GLY A 19 36.60 -10.29 16.47
CA GLY A 19 35.86 -11.54 16.68
C GLY A 19 34.97 -11.55 17.92
N ILE A 20 34.81 -10.40 18.62
CA ILE A 20 33.85 -10.28 19.73
C ILE A 20 32.42 -10.56 19.23
N LYS A 21 31.62 -11.28 20.04
CA LYS A 21 30.23 -11.53 19.69
C LYS A 21 29.36 -10.29 19.84
N ILE A 22 28.39 -10.13 18.96
CA ILE A 22 27.42 -9.04 19.03
C ILE A 22 26.67 -9.03 20.37
N TYR A 23 26.36 -10.21 20.92
CA TYR A 23 25.75 -10.36 22.23
C TYR A 23 26.59 -9.69 23.34
N ASP A 24 27.92 -9.88 23.32
CA ASP A 24 28.80 -9.34 24.34
C ASP A 24 28.92 -7.80 24.22
N ILE A 25 28.89 -7.26 23.01
CA ILE A 25 28.82 -5.81 22.78
C ILE A 25 27.49 -5.26 23.36
N ALA A 26 26.36 -5.91 23.08
CA ALA A 26 25.07 -5.49 23.62
C ALA A 26 25.04 -5.56 25.16
N LYS A 27 25.68 -6.57 25.74
CA LYS A 27 25.80 -6.78 27.20
C LYS A 27 26.67 -5.73 27.85
N ASP A 28 27.78 -5.34 27.22
CA ASP A 28 28.67 -4.27 27.69
C ASP A 28 27.98 -2.90 27.76
N ILE A 29 26.96 -2.67 26.89
CA ILE A 29 26.11 -1.47 26.98
C ILE A 29 25.18 -1.59 28.18
N SER A 30 24.39 -2.66 28.25
CA SER A 30 23.57 -3.01 29.41
C SER A 30 23.01 -4.44 29.34
N GLU A 31 22.83 -5.09 30.49
CA GLU A 31 22.14 -6.37 30.61
C GLU A 31 20.69 -6.32 30.09
N GLY A 32 20.01 -5.17 30.26
CA GLY A 32 18.65 -4.96 29.76
C GLY A 32 18.59 -4.96 28.24
N LEU A 33 19.57 -4.32 27.59
CA LEU A 33 19.69 -4.29 26.13
C LEU A 33 20.00 -5.69 25.60
N ALA A 34 20.95 -6.41 26.16
CA ALA A 34 21.29 -7.78 25.74
C ALA A 34 20.08 -8.73 25.81
N ARG A 35 19.19 -8.56 26.79
CA ARG A 35 17.95 -9.37 26.91
C ARG A 35 16.92 -9.05 25.84
N THR A 36 16.86 -7.81 25.35
CA THR A 36 15.85 -7.37 24.37
C THR A 36 16.40 -7.35 22.94
N ALA A 37 17.71 -7.35 22.75
CA ALA A 37 18.35 -7.37 21.44
C ALA A 37 18.03 -8.66 20.68
N VAL A 38 17.83 -8.57 19.36
CA VAL A 38 17.62 -9.70 18.44
C VAL A 38 18.78 -9.83 17.45
N GLY A 39 19.56 -8.78 17.25
CA GLY A 39 20.72 -8.71 16.37
C GLY A 39 21.34 -7.34 16.40
N ALA A 40 22.19 -7.05 15.42
CA ALA A 40 22.74 -5.71 15.19
C ALA A 40 22.92 -5.42 13.70
N LYS A 41 22.91 -4.14 13.37
CA LYS A 41 23.42 -3.63 12.09
C LYS A 41 24.81 -3.03 12.36
N LEU A 42 25.86 -3.64 11.76
CA LEU A 42 27.23 -3.14 11.79
C LEU A 42 27.59 -2.65 10.40
N ASN A 43 27.75 -1.35 10.23
CA ASN A 43 27.76 -0.68 8.93
C ASN A 43 26.48 -1.06 8.16
N ASP A 44 26.59 -1.72 7.01
CA ASP A 44 25.44 -2.19 6.19
C ASP A 44 25.14 -3.68 6.39
N LYS A 45 25.89 -4.39 7.24
CA LYS A 45 25.68 -5.81 7.48
C LYS A 45 24.75 -6.05 8.66
N ILE A 46 23.77 -6.93 8.47
CA ILE A 46 22.88 -7.41 9.54
C ILE A 46 23.51 -8.67 10.15
N LEU A 47 23.72 -8.64 11.46
CA LEU A 47 24.35 -9.69 12.22
C LEU A 47 23.41 -10.20 13.31
N GLY A 48 23.40 -11.50 13.54
CA GLY A 48 22.75 -12.10 14.70
C GLY A 48 23.56 -11.88 15.99
N LEU A 49 22.96 -12.04 17.15
CA LEU A 49 23.66 -11.90 18.43
C LEU A 49 24.81 -12.91 18.61
N GLY A 50 24.73 -14.08 17.94
CA GLY A 50 25.77 -15.11 17.96
C GLY A 50 26.92 -14.87 17.00
N ASP A 51 26.79 -13.94 16.08
CA ASP A 51 27.81 -13.62 15.08
C ASP A 51 28.92 -12.77 15.71
N SER A 52 30.10 -12.84 15.08
CA SER A 52 31.31 -12.10 15.52
C SER A 52 31.50 -10.83 14.71
N ALA A 53 31.91 -9.75 15.37
CA ALA A 53 32.34 -8.53 14.72
C ALA A 53 33.79 -8.69 14.22
N GLU A 54 33.97 -8.85 12.91
CA GLU A 54 35.28 -9.02 12.28
C GLU A 54 35.94 -7.70 11.87
N GLU A 55 35.15 -6.63 11.82
CA GLU A 55 35.58 -5.29 11.44
C GLU A 55 34.98 -4.24 12.36
N GLY A 56 35.61 -3.08 12.46
CA GLY A 56 35.07 -1.93 13.18
C GLY A 56 34.06 -1.17 12.32
N GLY A 57 33.29 -0.29 12.97
CA GLY A 57 32.33 0.56 12.28
C GLY A 57 31.18 1.03 13.14
N LYS A 58 30.17 1.61 12.51
CA LYS A 58 28.95 2.07 13.19
C LYS A 58 28.05 0.87 13.50
N ILE A 59 27.65 0.73 14.78
CA ILE A 59 26.76 -0.34 15.21
C ILE A 59 25.41 0.24 15.69
N LYS A 60 24.33 -0.43 15.29
CA LYS A 60 23.00 -0.26 15.88
C LYS A 60 22.53 -1.62 16.40
N ILE A 61 22.27 -1.73 17.70
CA ILE A 61 21.65 -2.94 18.27
C ILE A 61 20.16 -2.96 17.90
N LEU A 62 19.72 -4.06 17.30
CA LEU A 62 18.36 -4.25 16.79
C LEU A 62 17.49 -4.92 17.85
N LYS A 63 16.26 -4.42 18.01
CA LYS A 63 15.19 -5.00 18.82
C LYS A 63 14.08 -5.52 17.91
N PHE A 64 13.11 -6.23 18.48
CA PHE A 64 11.96 -6.77 17.73
C PHE A 64 11.21 -5.69 16.94
N ASP A 65 11.06 -4.48 17.46
CA ASP A 65 10.31 -3.40 16.80
C ASP A 65 11.04 -2.78 15.59
N ASP A 66 12.35 -2.98 15.47
CA ASP A 66 13.11 -2.58 14.28
C ASP A 66 12.74 -3.48 13.09
N LYS A 67 12.70 -2.93 11.86
CA LYS A 67 12.34 -3.67 10.63
C LYS A 67 13.23 -4.90 10.45
N GLU A 68 14.53 -4.72 10.55
CA GLU A 68 15.51 -5.80 10.44
C GLU A 68 15.42 -6.78 11.63
N GLY A 69 15.10 -6.28 12.81
CA GLY A 69 14.89 -7.10 14.00
C GLY A 69 13.70 -8.04 13.86
N LYS A 70 12.57 -7.56 13.32
CA LYS A 70 11.42 -8.42 12.95
C LYS A 70 11.80 -9.50 11.97
N LYS A 71 12.60 -9.18 10.94
CA LYS A 71 13.05 -10.16 9.94
C LYS A 71 13.88 -11.28 10.58
N ILE A 72 14.82 -10.98 11.48
CA ILE A 72 15.59 -11.99 12.23
C ILE A 72 14.66 -12.89 13.05
N PHE A 73 13.68 -12.29 13.72
CA PHE A 73 12.73 -13.00 14.57
C PHE A 73 11.82 -13.92 13.77
N TRP A 74 11.22 -13.43 12.69
CA TRP A 74 10.33 -14.20 11.83
C TRP A 74 11.07 -15.27 11.02
N HIS A 75 12.29 -15.00 10.58
CA HIS A 75 13.14 -15.99 9.93
C HIS A 75 13.48 -17.17 10.88
N THR A 76 13.74 -16.89 12.16
CA THR A 76 13.88 -17.94 13.16
C THR A 76 12.59 -18.73 13.33
N THR A 77 11.43 -18.05 13.30
CA THR A 77 10.13 -18.72 13.44
C THR A 77 9.81 -19.60 12.24
N SER A 78 10.24 -19.24 11.03
CA SER A 78 10.07 -20.08 9.84
C SER A 78 10.85 -21.40 9.97
N HIS A 79 12.05 -21.38 10.57
CA HIS A 79 12.81 -22.60 10.87
C HIS A 79 12.13 -23.47 11.96
N ILE A 80 11.51 -22.85 12.99
CA ILE A 80 10.70 -23.58 13.98
C ILE A 80 9.52 -24.27 13.28
N MET A 81 8.87 -23.60 12.31
CA MET A 81 7.78 -24.21 11.53
C MET A 81 8.29 -25.37 10.65
N ALA A 82 9.41 -25.20 9.96
CA ALA A 82 10.01 -26.26 9.14
C ALA A 82 10.35 -27.50 9.99
N GLN A 83 10.94 -27.32 11.18
CA GLN A 83 11.19 -28.42 12.12
C GLN A 83 9.90 -29.10 12.57
N ALA A 84 8.86 -28.34 12.90
CA ALA A 84 7.56 -28.88 13.29
C ALA A 84 6.92 -29.69 12.16
N VAL A 85 6.98 -29.18 10.92
CA VAL A 85 6.49 -29.90 9.74
C VAL A 85 7.26 -31.19 9.52
N LYS A 86 8.59 -31.18 9.60
CA LYS A 86 9.42 -32.40 9.45
C LYS A 86 9.14 -33.45 10.54
N ARG A 87 8.81 -33.03 11.77
CA ARG A 87 8.43 -33.95 12.85
C ARG A 87 7.07 -34.61 12.61
N LEU A 88 6.09 -33.85 12.09
CA LEU A 88 4.73 -34.33 11.87
C LEU A 88 4.53 -34.99 10.49
N PHE A 89 5.26 -34.52 9.49
CA PHE A 89 5.18 -34.93 8.10
C PHE A 89 6.58 -35.17 7.53
N PRO A 90 7.27 -36.27 7.91
CA PRO A 90 8.70 -36.48 7.63
C PRO A 90 9.05 -36.51 6.14
N ASP A 91 8.12 -36.93 5.27
CA ASP A 91 8.32 -37.04 3.83
C ASP A 91 8.28 -35.69 3.08
N THR A 92 7.83 -34.61 3.78
CA THR A 92 7.79 -33.26 3.20
C THR A 92 9.18 -32.76 2.86
N LYS A 93 9.40 -32.30 1.62
CA LYS A 93 10.65 -31.66 1.19
C LYS A 93 10.57 -30.16 1.42
N LEU A 94 11.65 -29.59 1.91
CA LEU A 94 11.75 -28.20 2.31
C LEU A 94 12.34 -27.35 1.17
N ALA A 95 11.63 -26.32 0.72
CA ALA A 95 12.15 -25.39 -0.27
C ALA A 95 12.78 -24.16 0.41
N ILE A 96 12.05 -23.06 0.56
CA ILE A 96 12.53 -21.81 1.19
C ILE A 96 11.57 -21.28 2.23
N GLY A 97 12.11 -20.61 3.26
CA GLY A 97 11.33 -20.03 4.35
C GLY A 97 11.80 -18.65 4.80
N PRO A 98 11.68 -17.61 3.96
CA PRO A 98 12.11 -16.26 4.33
C PRO A 98 11.13 -15.55 5.27
N ALA A 99 11.65 -14.55 5.98
CA ALA A 99 10.82 -13.50 6.55
C ALA A 99 10.36 -12.54 5.44
N ILE A 100 9.13 -12.07 5.56
CA ILE A 100 8.51 -11.04 4.70
C ILE A 100 8.15 -9.81 5.54
N ASP A 101 7.59 -8.77 4.93
CA ASP A 101 7.31 -7.52 5.66
C ASP A 101 6.27 -7.69 6.78
N ASP A 102 5.32 -8.65 6.64
CA ASP A 102 4.25 -8.91 7.59
C ASP A 102 4.26 -10.38 8.09
N GLY A 103 5.43 -10.90 8.46
CA GLY A 103 5.55 -12.25 9.01
C GLY A 103 6.58 -13.11 8.28
N PHE A 104 6.24 -14.37 8.07
CA PHE A 104 7.10 -15.35 7.40
C PHE A 104 6.24 -16.34 6.62
N TYR A 105 6.88 -17.08 5.71
CA TYR A 105 6.29 -18.27 5.10
C TYR A 105 7.33 -19.39 4.98
N TYR A 106 6.88 -20.57 4.62
CA TYR A 106 7.72 -21.67 4.16
C TYR A 106 7.05 -22.40 3.01
N ASP A 107 7.82 -22.67 1.96
CA ASP A 107 7.40 -23.45 0.78
C ASP A 107 7.75 -24.92 0.99
N LEU A 108 6.76 -25.77 0.86
CA LEU A 108 6.76 -27.17 1.23
C LEU A 108 6.30 -28.03 0.04
N ASP A 109 7.07 -29.03 -0.31
CA ASP A 109 6.71 -30.03 -1.31
C ASP A 109 6.31 -31.34 -0.60
N THR A 110 5.03 -31.68 -0.71
CA THR A 110 4.48 -32.89 -0.10
C THR A 110 3.23 -33.34 -0.86
N GLU A 111 2.96 -34.63 -0.88
CA GLU A 111 1.70 -35.19 -1.39
C GLU A 111 0.53 -34.94 -0.43
N HIS A 112 0.82 -34.77 0.86
CA HIS A 112 -0.19 -34.41 1.87
C HIS A 112 -0.71 -32.99 1.62
N ARG A 113 -2.03 -32.85 1.41
CA ARG A 113 -2.67 -31.54 1.26
C ARG A 113 -2.98 -30.99 2.65
N PHE A 114 -2.24 -29.94 3.07
CA PHE A 114 -2.43 -29.29 4.34
C PHE A 114 -3.84 -28.70 4.49
N THR A 115 -4.39 -28.87 5.70
CA THR A 115 -5.71 -28.37 6.10
C THR A 115 -5.59 -27.37 7.26
N PRO A 116 -6.65 -26.59 7.58
CA PRO A 116 -6.67 -25.74 8.78
C PRO A 116 -6.43 -26.51 10.09
N GLU A 117 -6.82 -27.79 10.15
CA GLU A 117 -6.58 -28.68 11.29
C GLU A 117 -5.08 -29.02 11.41
N ASP A 118 -4.40 -29.21 10.31
CA ASP A 118 -2.96 -29.45 10.30
C ASP A 118 -2.18 -28.21 10.75
N LEU A 119 -2.62 -27.01 10.39
CA LEU A 119 -2.01 -25.78 10.91
C LEU A 119 -2.04 -25.73 12.43
N LYS A 120 -3.14 -26.17 13.09
CA LYS A 120 -3.23 -26.23 14.55
C LYS A 120 -2.24 -27.24 15.14
N LYS A 121 -2.10 -28.43 14.53
CA LYS A 121 -1.11 -29.45 14.98
C LYS A 121 0.31 -28.92 14.81
N ILE A 122 0.60 -28.24 13.72
CA ILE A 122 1.91 -27.63 13.49
C ILE A 122 2.18 -26.54 14.54
N GLU A 123 1.21 -25.66 14.85
CA GLU A 123 1.32 -24.65 15.90
C GLU A 123 1.63 -25.28 17.27
N GLU A 124 0.96 -26.37 17.63
CA GLU A 124 1.21 -27.11 18.87
C GLU A 124 2.62 -27.68 18.93
N GLU A 125 3.10 -28.25 17.82
CA GLU A 125 4.46 -28.77 17.72
C GLU A 125 5.51 -27.64 17.74
N MET A 126 5.26 -26.53 17.07
CA MET A 126 6.10 -25.32 17.16
C MET A 126 6.22 -24.84 18.62
N ALA A 127 5.11 -24.84 19.36
CA ALA A 127 5.11 -24.47 20.78
C ALA A 127 5.93 -25.44 21.64
N ARG A 128 5.95 -26.75 21.32
CA ARG A 128 6.82 -27.74 21.97
C ARG A 128 8.29 -27.45 21.70
N ILE A 129 8.67 -27.22 20.44
CA ILE A 129 10.02 -26.86 20.02
C ILE A 129 10.51 -25.61 20.76
N VAL A 130 9.67 -24.58 20.85
CA VAL A 130 10.00 -23.36 21.60
C VAL A 130 10.25 -23.68 23.09
N LYS A 131 9.43 -24.55 23.69
CA LYS A 131 9.59 -24.98 25.10
C LYS A 131 10.87 -25.79 25.32
N GLU A 132 11.26 -26.62 24.35
CA GLU A 132 12.52 -27.37 24.39
C GLU A 132 13.75 -26.45 24.40
N GLY A 133 13.64 -25.29 23.76
CA GLY A 133 14.57 -24.19 23.93
C GLY A 133 15.93 -24.37 23.30
N TYR A 134 15.95 -24.86 22.09
CA TYR A 134 17.18 -25.07 21.33
C TYR A 134 17.92 -23.76 21.04
N GLU A 135 19.25 -23.82 21.09
CA GLU A 135 20.13 -22.80 20.54
C GLU A 135 20.27 -22.99 19.02
N LEU A 136 20.33 -21.89 18.31
CA LEU A 136 20.64 -21.91 16.88
C LEU A 136 22.14 -21.72 16.67
N LYS A 137 22.78 -22.72 16.05
CA LYS A 137 24.23 -22.75 15.82
C LYS A 137 24.51 -22.67 14.33
N ARG A 138 25.19 -21.59 13.91
CA ARG A 138 25.68 -21.42 12.55
C ARG A 138 26.94 -22.25 12.35
N PHE A 139 27.05 -22.94 11.21
CA PHE A 139 28.27 -23.57 10.75
C PHE A 139 28.37 -23.51 9.21
N VAL A 140 29.53 -23.80 8.66
CA VAL A 140 29.80 -23.72 7.23
C VAL A 140 30.34 -25.07 6.79
N LEU A 141 29.96 -25.54 5.60
CA LEU A 141 30.51 -26.70 4.96
C LEU A 141 31.08 -26.35 3.57
N PRO A 142 32.13 -27.03 3.13
CA PRO A 142 32.54 -27.03 1.72
C PRO A 142 31.39 -27.45 0.81
N ARG A 143 31.35 -26.95 -0.43
CA ARG A 143 30.26 -27.21 -1.39
C ARG A 143 29.95 -28.70 -1.56
N ASP A 144 30.97 -29.51 -1.75
CA ASP A 144 30.80 -30.96 -1.97
C ASP A 144 30.16 -31.65 -0.76
N GLU A 145 30.59 -31.29 0.46
CA GLU A 145 30.03 -31.79 1.71
C GLU A 145 28.59 -31.31 1.91
N ALA A 146 28.31 -30.07 1.56
CA ALA A 146 26.98 -29.48 1.63
C ALA A 146 25.99 -30.18 0.67
N LEU A 147 26.42 -30.44 -0.57
CA LEU A 147 25.63 -31.17 -1.56
C LEU A 147 25.37 -32.61 -1.09
N GLN A 148 26.43 -33.31 -0.61
CA GLN A 148 26.29 -34.68 -0.11
C GLN A 148 25.30 -34.71 1.08
N TYR A 149 25.41 -33.78 2.04
CA TYR A 149 24.53 -33.70 3.20
C TYR A 149 23.04 -33.64 2.82
N PHE A 150 22.67 -32.80 1.84
CA PHE A 150 21.25 -32.66 1.44
C PHE A 150 20.79 -33.76 0.48
N LYS A 151 21.71 -34.38 -0.31
CA LYS A 151 21.40 -35.59 -1.09
C LYS A 151 21.06 -36.77 -0.17
N GLU A 152 21.82 -36.97 0.91
CA GLU A 152 21.55 -38.00 1.94
C GLU A 152 20.25 -37.75 2.71
N LYS A 153 19.85 -36.47 2.86
CA LYS A 153 18.58 -36.05 3.48
C LYS A 153 17.41 -36.04 2.50
N GLU A 154 17.65 -36.32 1.23
CA GLU A 154 16.66 -36.28 0.16
C GLU A 154 15.94 -34.92 0.07
N GLU A 155 16.66 -33.79 0.22
CA GLU A 155 16.14 -32.42 0.11
C GLU A 155 16.54 -31.80 -1.25
N PRO A 156 15.81 -32.09 -2.34
CA PRO A 156 16.21 -31.72 -3.70
C PRO A 156 16.30 -30.22 -3.91
N TYR A 157 15.39 -29.44 -3.30
CA TYR A 157 15.39 -27.99 -3.41
C TYR A 157 16.63 -27.34 -2.78
N LYS A 158 17.15 -27.92 -1.68
CA LYS A 158 18.40 -27.46 -1.05
C LYS A 158 19.62 -27.78 -1.91
N VAL A 159 19.60 -28.92 -2.58
CA VAL A 159 20.66 -29.30 -3.55
C VAL A 159 20.67 -28.27 -4.70
N GLU A 160 19.51 -28.02 -5.34
CA GLU A 160 19.38 -27.05 -6.43
C GLU A 160 19.82 -25.64 -6.00
N LEU A 161 19.44 -25.19 -4.80
CA LEU A 161 19.86 -23.89 -4.28
C LEU A 161 21.37 -23.79 -4.10
N ILE A 162 22.04 -24.84 -3.66
CA ILE A 162 23.52 -24.88 -3.52
C ILE A 162 24.20 -24.87 -4.88
N GLU A 163 23.65 -25.61 -5.85
CA GLU A 163 24.19 -25.68 -7.22
C GLU A 163 24.18 -24.33 -7.92
N ASP A 164 23.16 -23.51 -7.63
CA ASP A 164 23.01 -22.16 -8.20
C ASP A 164 23.87 -21.08 -7.53
N LEU A 165 24.45 -21.35 -6.36
CA LEU A 165 25.30 -20.35 -5.71
C LEU A 165 26.61 -20.15 -6.50
N PRO A 166 27.18 -18.92 -6.51
CA PRO A 166 28.53 -18.68 -7.07
C PRO A 166 29.59 -19.64 -6.49
N GLU A 167 30.62 -19.95 -7.25
CA GLU A 167 31.65 -20.91 -6.82
C GLU A 167 32.34 -20.53 -5.51
N ASP A 168 32.53 -19.24 -5.28
CA ASP A 168 33.16 -18.65 -4.09
C ASP A 168 32.22 -18.41 -2.94
N ALA A 169 30.93 -18.74 -3.07
CA ALA A 169 29.93 -18.51 -2.05
C ALA A 169 30.18 -19.32 -0.78
N VAL A 170 30.03 -18.65 0.38
CA VAL A 170 30.06 -19.31 1.70
C VAL A 170 28.77 -20.03 1.96
N ILE A 171 28.78 -21.36 1.96
CA ILE A 171 27.59 -22.18 2.19
C ILE A 171 27.42 -22.39 3.68
N SER A 172 26.41 -21.73 4.27
CA SER A 172 26.16 -21.77 5.70
C SER A 172 24.85 -22.48 6.04
N PHE A 173 24.85 -23.03 7.25
CA PHE A 173 23.77 -23.81 7.83
C PHE A 173 23.44 -23.30 9.21
N TYR A 174 22.21 -23.50 9.63
CA TYR A 174 21.79 -23.34 11.02
C TYR A 174 21.22 -24.63 11.56
N LYS A 175 21.81 -25.07 12.69
CA LYS A 175 21.35 -26.25 13.43
C LYS A 175 20.53 -25.84 14.64
N GLN A 176 19.36 -26.46 14.79
CA GLN A 176 18.37 -26.25 15.84
C GLN A 176 17.92 -27.61 16.39
N GLY A 177 18.56 -28.09 17.46
CA GLY A 177 18.35 -29.46 17.93
C GLY A 177 18.75 -30.51 16.88
N GLU A 178 17.80 -31.36 16.51
CA GLU A 178 17.96 -32.37 15.43
C GLU A 178 17.78 -31.78 14.03
N PHE A 179 17.17 -30.60 13.93
CA PHE A 179 16.89 -29.94 12.65
C PHE A 179 18.08 -29.13 12.15
N THR A 180 18.34 -29.20 10.86
CA THR A 180 19.38 -28.41 10.19
C THR A 180 18.85 -27.92 8.85
N ASP A 181 19.01 -26.63 8.56
CA ASP A 181 18.62 -26.04 7.29
C ASP A 181 19.76 -25.25 6.62
N LEU A 182 19.73 -25.20 5.27
CA LEU A 182 20.56 -24.30 4.45
C LEU A 182 20.09 -22.87 4.65
N CYS A 183 20.94 -22.01 5.18
CA CYS A 183 20.51 -20.66 5.50
C CYS A 183 21.68 -19.69 5.69
N ALA A 184 21.55 -18.49 5.11
CA ALA A 184 22.51 -17.41 5.30
C ALA A 184 22.37 -16.71 6.67
N GLY A 185 21.20 -16.81 7.31
CA GLY A 185 20.89 -16.12 8.56
C GLY A 185 20.57 -14.63 8.35
N PRO A 186 20.67 -13.81 9.39
CA PRO A 186 20.89 -14.19 10.79
C PRO A 186 19.64 -14.73 11.49
N HIS A 187 19.86 -15.34 12.66
CA HIS A 187 18.80 -15.88 13.52
C HIS A 187 18.95 -15.42 14.97
N LEU A 188 17.88 -15.65 15.77
CA LEU A 188 17.94 -15.52 17.23
C LEU A 188 18.95 -16.55 17.81
N LEU A 189 19.52 -16.26 18.97
CA LEU A 189 20.38 -17.19 19.69
C LEU A 189 19.62 -18.44 20.15
N ASN A 190 18.34 -18.28 20.52
CA ASN A 190 17.56 -19.35 21.11
C ASN A 190 16.08 -19.21 20.74
N VAL A 191 15.43 -20.32 20.44
CA VAL A 191 14.01 -20.40 20.06
C VAL A 191 13.05 -19.98 21.17
N LYS A 192 13.45 -20.00 22.45
CA LYS A 192 12.60 -19.61 23.61
C LYS A 192 12.08 -18.17 23.55
N ARG A 193 12.68 -17.32 22.72
CA ARG A 193 12.22 -15.95 22.52
C ARG A 193 10.91 -15.86 21.75
N VAL A 194 10.61 -16.85 20.94
CA VAL A 194 9.41 -16.90 20.10
C VAL A 194 8.24 -17.43 20.92
N LYS A 195 7.57 -16.56 21.67
CA LYS A 195 6.55 -16.97 22.66
C LYS A 195 5.13 -17.07 22.10
N ALA A 196 4.84 -16.38 21.03
CA ALA A 196 3.49 -16.30 20.47
C ALA A 196 3.55 -16.48 18.96
N ILE A 197 2.94 -17.54 18.46
CA ILE A 197 2.97 -17.95 17.05
C ILE A 197 1.55 -18.15 16.56
N LYS A 198 1.26 -17.76 15.32
CA LYS A 198 0.03 -18.07 14.61
C LYS A 198 0.33 -18.38 13.15
N LEU A 199 -0.12 -19.52 12.67
CA LEU A 199 -0.17 -19.85 11.24
C LEU A 199 -1.47 -19.29 10.66
N LEU A 200 -1.36 -18.54 9.57
CA LEU A 200 -2.45 -17.70 9.07
C LEU A 200 -3.22 -18.36 7.93
N SER A 201 -2.50 -18.94 6.95
CA SER A 201 -3.11 -19.49 5.74
C SER A 201 -2.19 -20.45 5.01
N ILE A 202 -2.80 -21.22 4.10
CA ILE A 202 -2.14 -22.10 3.14
C ILE A 202 -2.44 -21.55 1.75
N ALA A 203 -1.43 -21.48 0.88
CA ALA A 203 -1.58 -21.09 -0.52
C ALA A 203 -0.72 -21.99 -1.42
N GLY A 204 -1.08 -22.10 -2.71
CA GLY A 204 -0.19 -22.64 -3.73
C GLY A 204 0.85 -21.58 -4.14
N ALA A 205 2.08 -22.01 -4.38
CA ALA A 205 3.13 -21.15 -4.91
C ALA A 205 4.03 -21.96 -5.86
N TYR A 206 4.23 -21.47 -7.08
CA TYR A 206 5.16 -22.10 -7.99
C TYR A 206 6.60 -21.92 -7.52
N TRP A 207 7.40 -22.98 -7.61
CA TRP A 207 8.81 -22.91 -7.27
C TRP A 207 9.51 -21.79 -8.08
N ARG A 208 10.20 -20.90 -7.37
CA ARG A 208 10.85 -19.69 -7.94
C ARG A 208 9.90 -18.75 -8.68
N GLY A 209 8.61 -18.80 -8.41
CA GLY A 209 7.62 -17.94 -9.05
C GLY A 209 7.37 -18.23 -10.53
N ASN A 210 7.92 -19.33 -11.06
CA ASN A 210 7.74 -19.72 -12.45
C ASN A 210 6.61 -20.75 -12.58
N GLU A 211 5.57 -20.44 -13.34
CA GLU A 211 4.40 -21.30 -13.55
C GLU A 211 4.69 -22.65 -14.23
N ASN A 212 5.84 -22.78 -14.88
CA ASN A 212 6.31 -24.03 -15.47
C ASN A 212 6.93 -24.97 -14.44
N ASN A 213 7.25 -24.49 -13.24
CA ASN A 213 7.81 -25.30 -12.16
C ASN A 213 6.70 -25.92 -11.30
N LYS A 214 7.10 -26.87 -10.45
CA LYS A 214 6.18 -27.56 -9.53
C LYS A 214 5.49 -26.56 -8.61
N MET A 215 4.17 -26.73 -8.43
CA MET A 215 3.40 -25.98 -7.44
C MET A 215 3.64 -26.59 -6.05
N LEU A 216 4.15 -25.77 -5.13
CA LEU A 216 4.40 -26.09 -3.73
C LEU A 216 3.25 -25.57 -2.86
N GLN A 217 3.17 -26.09 -1.64
CA GLN A 217 2.26 -25.55 -0.63
C GLN A 217 3.00 -24.56 0.26
N ARG A 218 2.52 -23.33 0.31
CA ARG A 218 3.10 -22.25 1.11
C ARG A 218 2.25 -22.03 2.36
N ILE A 219 2.87 -22.15 3.55
CA ILE A 219 2.23 -21.84 4.83
C ILE A 219 2.74 -20.49 5.29
N TYR A 220 1.81 -19.56 5.51
CA TYR A 220 2.09 -18.22 6.08
C TYR A 220 1.90 -18.22 7.58
N GLY A 221 2.77 -17.51 8.28
CA GLY A 221 2.69 -17.35 9.72
C GLY A 221 3.20 -16.01 10.20
N ILE A 222 2.86 -15.71 11.46
CA ILE A 222 3.36 -14.54 12.19
C ILE A 222 3.73 -14.93 13.62
N SER A 223 4.65 -14.20 14.22
CA SER A 223 5.05 -14.43 15.61
C SER A 223 5.45 -13.15 16.32
N PHE A 224 5.35 -13.19 17.64
CA PHE A 224 5.65 -12.07 18.54
C PHE A 224 6.36 -12.55 19.81
N GLU A 225 7.08 -11.62 20.46
CA GLU A 225 7.71 -11.89 21.76
C GLU A 225 6.68 -12.07 22.90
N LYS A 226 5.47 -11.53 22.74
CA LYS A 226 4.40 -11.55 23.76
C LYS A 226 3.07 -11.94 23.14
N LYS A 227 2.31 -12.77 23.88
CA LYS A 227 0.98 -13.19 23.43
C LYS A 227 0.03 -12.00 23.23
N LYS A 228 0.08 -10.98 24.10
CA LYS A 228 -0.72 -9.76 23.98
C LYS A 228 -0.58 -9.12 22.60
N ASN A 229 0.65 -9.00 22.09
CA ASN A 229 0.90 -8.38 20.77
C ASN A 229 0.33 -9.24 19.63
N LEU A 230 0.38 -10.57 19.75
CA LEU A 230 -0.27 -11.46 18.81
C LEU A 230 -1.80 -11.31 18.84
N ASP A 231 -2.39 -11.29 20.03
CA ASP A 231 -3.84 -11.15 20.19
C ASP A 231 -4.33 -9.80 19.60
N GLU A 232 -3.61 -8.70 19.85
CA GLU A 232 -3.88 -7.38 19.25
C GLU A 232 -3.77 -7.43 17.73
N TYR A 233 -2.73 -8.07 17.19
CA TYR A 233 -2.57 -8.24 15.74
C TYR A 233 -3.71 -9.06 15.13
N LEU A 234 -4.15 -10.14 15.76
CA LEU A 234 -5.24 -10.97 15.26
C LEU A 234 -6.57 -10.21 15.25
N VAL A 235 -6.83 -9.36 16.25
CA VAL A 235 -8.00 -8.46 16.24
C VAL A 235 -7.93 -7.50 15.05
N LEU A 236 -6.77 -6.88 14.82
CA LEU A 236 -6.58 -5.98 13.65
C LEU A 236 -6.76 -6.73 12.31
N LEU A 237 -6.28 -7.97 12.22
CA LEU A 237 -6.44 -8.79 11.03
C LEU A 237 -7.92 -9.14 10.76
N GLU A 238 -8.68 -9.48 11.79
CA GLU A 238 -10.12 -9.73 11.66
C GLU A 238 -10.88 -8.45 11.28
N GLU A 239 -10.53 -7.31 11.87
CA GLU A 239 -11.11 -6.02 11.46
C GLU A 239 -10.74 -5.68 10.00
N ALA A 240 -9.51 -5.97 9.56
CA ALA A 240 -9.11 -5.79 8.17
C ALA A 240 -9.96 -6.63 7.20
N LYS A 241 -10.23 -7.90 7.55
CA LYS A 241 -11.10 -8.78 6.74
C LYS A 241 -12.54 -8.26 6.67
N LYS A 242 -13.09 -7.73 7.77
CA LYS A 242 -14.44 -7.14 7.79
C LYS A 242 -14.53 -5.89 6.91
N ARG A 243 -13.43 -5.14 6.79
CA ARG A 243 -13.33 -3.89 6.03
C ARG A 243 -12.89 -4.08 4.59
N ASP A 244 -12.59 -5.30 4.15
CA ASP A 244 -12.11 -5.60 2.80
C ASP A 244 -13.05 -4.97 1.74
N HIS A 245 -12.50 -4.05 0.94
CA HIS A 245 -13.25 -3.30 -0.06
C HIS A 245 -13.89 -4.18 -1.12
N ARG A 246 -13.34 -5.38 -1.40
CA ARG A 246 -13.90 -6.34 -2.36
C ARG A 246 -15.21 -6.93 -1.82
N LYS A 247 -15.21 -7.28 -0.53
CA LYS A 247 -16.40 -7.80 0.17
C LYS A 247 -17.44 -6.71 0.31
N LEU A 248 -17.08 -5.57 0.90
CA LEU A 248 -18.00 -4.46 1.14
C LEU A 248 -18.50 -3.85 -0.18
N GLY A 249 -17.65 -3.73 -1.19
CA GLY A 249 -18.02 -3.22 -2.50
C GLY A 249 -19.11 -4.08 -3.16
N LYS A 250 -19.01 -5.42 -3.03
CA LYS A 250 -20.04 -6.35 -3.48
C LYS A 250 -21.33 -6.23 -2.66
N GLU A 251 -21.24 -6.24 -1.33
CA GLU A 251 -22.39 -6.15 -0.41
C GLU A 251 -23.16 -4.83 -0.57
N LEU A 252 -22.47 -3.73 -0.83
CA LEU A 252 -23.06 -2.41 -1.03
C LEU A 252 -23.44 -2.11 -2.50
N GLY A 253 -23.14 -3.03 -3.43
CA GLY A 253 -23.44 -2.88 -4.85
C GLY A 253 -22.66 -1.74 -5.51
N LEU A 254 -21.37 -1.57 -5.18
CA LEU A 254 -20.55 -0.47 -5.70
C LEU A 254 -19.82 -0.84 -6.99
N PHE A 255 -19.23 -2.02 -7.05
CA PHE A 255 -18.48 -2.49 -8.22
C PHE A 255 -18.38 -4.01 -8.27
N SER A 256 -17.96 -4.53 -9.43
CA SER A 256 -17.64 -5.95 -9.65
C SER A 256 -16.37 -6.11 -10.48
N MET A 257 -15.77 -7.30 -10.40
CA MET A 257 -14.68 -7.77 -11.26
C MET A 257 -15.15 -9.00 -12.02
N HIS A 258 -14.76 -9.11 -13.30
CA HIS A 258 -15.20 -10.19 -14.20
C HIS A 258 -14.00 -10.88 -14.84
N GLU A 259 -14.18 -12.14 -15.23
CA GLU A 259 -13.14 -12.94 -15.88
C GLU A 259 -12.83 -12.45 -17.30
N GLU A 260 -13.79 -11.80 -17.95
CA GLU A 260 -13.63 -11.18 -19.27
C GLU A 260 -12.69 -9.96 -19.26
N GLY A 261 -12.44 -9.39 -18.08
CA GLY A 261 -11.57 -8.23 -17.90
C GLY A 261 -10.82 -8.28 -16.58
N PRO A 262 -9.85 -9.18 -16.39
CA PRO A 262 -9.12 -9.30 -15.14
C PRO A 262 -8.30 -8.02 -14.86
N GLY A 263 -8.59 -7.37 -13.73
CA GLY A 263 -7.99 -6.10 -13.36
C GLY A 263 -8.69 -4.86 -13.93
N PHE A 264 -9.87 -5.02 -14.56
CA PHE A 264 -10.71 -3.92 -15.03
C PHE A 264 -11.97 -3.82 -14.17
N PRO A 265 -12.13 -2.79 -13.33
CA PRO A 265 -13.31 -2.66 -12.47
C PRO A 265 -14.55 -2.21 -13.24
N PHE A 266 -15.69 -2.83 -12.93
CA PHE A 266 -17.00 -2.45 -13.44
C PHE A 266 -17.77 -1.74 -12.33
N PHE A 267 -18.01 -0.44 -12.47
CA PHE A 267 -18.75 0.34 -11.48
C PHE A 267 -20.26 0.19 -11.68
N HIS A 268 -20.96 -0.09 -10.59
CA HIS A 268 -22.42 -0.15 -10.55
C HIS A 268 -23.01 1.24 -10.27
N PRO A 269 -24.35 1.45 -10.40
CA PRO A 269 -24.93 2.77 -10.21
C PRO A 269 -24.56 3.48 -8.91
N LYS A 270 -24.60 2.77 -7.77
CA LYS A 270 -24.17 3.33 -6.47
C LYS A 270 -22.68 3.68 -6.44
N GLY A 271 -21.86 2.85 -7.06
CA GLY A 271 -20.43 3.11 -7.19
C GLY A 271 -20.13 4.34 -8.06
N MET A 272 -20.90 4.51 -9.14
CA MET A 272 -20.80 5.70 -10.00
C MET A 272 -21.24 6.98 -9.28
N VAL A 273 -22.24 6.92 -8.40
CA VAL A 273 -22.60 8.08 -7.57
C VAL A 273 -21.43 8.50 -6.69
N LEU A 274 -20.81 7.54 -5.98
CA LEU A 274 -19.63 7.83 -5.14
C LEU A 274 -18.48 8.40 -5.97
N ARG A 275 -18.21 7.81 -7.13
CA ARG A 275 -17.18 8.26 -8.06
C ARG A 275 -17.43 9.70 -8.52
N ASN A 276 -18.63 10.01 -8.98
CA ASN A 276 -18.99 11.35 -9.46
C ASN A 276 -18.84 12.41 -8.36
N ILE A 277 -19.24 12.11 -7.11
CA ILE A 277 -19.06 13.01 -5.97
C ILE A 277 -17.57 13.33 -5.76
N LEU A 278 -16.70 12.31 -5.84
CA LEU A 278 -15.25 12.52 -5.69
C LEU A 278 -14.66 13.33 -6.84
N GLU A 279 -15.09 13.07 -8.08
CA GLU A 279 -14.63 13.79 -9.27
C GLU A 279 -15.12 15.25 -9.25
N GLU A 280 -16.37 15.52 -8.83
CA GLU A 280 -16.90 16.87 -8.66
C GLU A 280 -16.14 17.64 -7.57
N PHE A 281 -15.94 17.01 -6.39
CA PHE A 281 -15.16 17.59 -5.31
C PHE A 281 -13.73 17.91 -5.76
N TRP A 282 -13.09 17.01 -6.51
CA TRP A 282 -11.78 17.23 -7.07
C TRP A 282 -11.77 18.46 -8.01
N ARG A 283 -12.73 18.58 -8.95
CA ARG A 283 -12.83 19.71 -9.87
C ARG A 283 -13.02 21.04 -9.13
N GLU A 284 -13.95 21.08 -8.16
CA GLU A 284 -14.19 22.29 -7.37
C GLU A 284 -12.91 22.78 -6.67
N GLU A 285 -12.19 21.87 -6.02
CA GLU A 285 -10.99 22.23 -5.26
C GLU A 285 -9.81 22.62 -6.16
N HIS A 286 -9.73 22.06 -7.37
CA HIS A 286 -8.75 22.46 -8.38
C HIS A 286 -9.04 23.85 -8.95
N ILE A 287 -10.29 24.13 -9.33
CA ILE A 287 -10.71 25.44 -9.81
C ILE A 287 -10.40 26.53 -8.78
N LYS A 288 -10.72 26.31 -7.50
CA LYS A 288 -10.43 27.25 -6.40
C LYS A 288 -8.94 27.61 -6.28
N ARG A 289 -8.05 26.72 -6.74
CA ARG A 289 -6.59 26.88 -6.67
C ARG A 289 -5.95 27.26 -8.03
N GLY A 290 -6.79 27.65 -9.00
CA GLY A 290 -6.33 28.14 -10.29
C GLY A 290 -5.81 27.07 -11.24
N TYR A 291 -6.27 25.82 -11.10
CA TYR A 291 -5.96 24.78 -12.09
C TYR A 291 -6.94 24.84 -13.26
N GLY A 292 -6.41 24.70 -14.48
CA GLY A 292 -7.19 24.44 -15.67
C GLY A 292 -7.33 22.92 -15.91
N GLU A 293 -8.52 22.44 -16.25
CA GLU A 293 -8.74 21.04 -16.60
C GLU A 293 -8.40 20.82 -18.08
N VAL A 294 -7.60 19.78 -18.38
CA VAL A 294 -7.24 19.35 -19.74
C VAL A 294 -7.67 17.90 -19.95
N LYS A 295 -7.69 17.46 -21.22
CA LYS A 295 -7.98 16.06 -21.58
C LYS A 295 -7.04 15.61 -22.68
N THR A 296 -6.35 14.49 -22.46
CA THR A 296 -5.45 13.89 -23.45
C THR A 296 -6.03 12.60 -24.04
N PRO A 297 -5.75 12.25 -25.32
CA PRO A 297 -6.22 11.01 -25.94
C PRO A 297 -5.65 9.77 -25.26
N ILE A 298 -6.41 8.66 -25.32
CA ILE A 298 -6.00 7.38 -24.73
C ILE A 298 -4.98 6.65 -25.61
N ILE A 299 -5.16 6.68 -26.92
CA ILE A 299 -4.32 5.99 -27.90
C ILE A 299 -3.43 7.03 -28.58
N LEU A 300 -2.12 6.82 -28.49
CA LEU A 300 -1.11 7.73 -29.05
C LEU A 300 -0.03 6.92 -29.76
N ASN A 301 0.58 7.53 -30.79
CA ASN A 301 1.62 6.91 -31.61
C ASN A 301 2.83 6.49 -30.78
N GLU A 302 3.47 5.37 -31.13
CA GLU A 302 4.62 4.79 -30.45
C GLU A 302 5.80 5.77 -30.31
N GLU A 303 6.06 6.61 -31.32
CA GLU A 303 7.17 7.57 -31.31
C GLU A 303 7.11 8.54 -30.13
N LEU A 304 5.90 8.88 -29.65
CA LEU A 304 5.72 9.70 -28.44
C LEU A 304 6.35 9.07 -27.21
N TRP A 305 6.26 7.75 -27.11
CA TRP A 305 6.76 6.97 -25.96
C TRP A 305 8.28 6.80 -26.03
N HIS A 306 8.87 6.73 -27.22
CA HIS A 306 10.31 6.82 -27.41
C HIS A 306 10.84 8.20 -26.99
N ARG A 307 10.20 9.27 -27.44
CA ARG A 307 10.57 10.65 -27.08
C ARG A 307 10.53 10.87 -25.57
N SER A 308 9.52 10.37 -24.89
CA SER A 308 9.36 10.53 -23.45
C SER A 308 10.23 9.57 -22.61
N GLY A 309 10.89 8.57 -23.20
CA GLY A 309 11.67 7.54 -22.51
C GLY A 309 10.84 6.42 -21.85
N HIS A 310 9.52 6.47 -21.95
CA HIS A 310 8.68 5.39 -21.41
C HIS A 310 8.92 4.05 -22.10
N TRP A 311 9.30 4.08 -23.38
CA TRP A 311 9.64 2.86 -24.11
C TRP A 311 10.81 2.10 -23.50
N ASP A 312 11.84 2.82 -23.07
CA ASP A 312 13.06 2.20 -22.53
C ASP A 312 12.91 1.74 -21.08
N HIS A 313 12.05 2.44 -20.30
CA HIS A 313 11.94 2.23 -18.84
C HIS A 313 10.62 1.61 -18.40
N TYR A 314 9.60 1.53 -19.28
CA TYR A 314 8.24 1.18 -18.87
C TYR A 314 7.49 0.27 -19.86
N LYS A 315 8.14 -0.20 -20.94
CA LYS A 315 7.53 -0.96 -22.03
C LYS A 315 6.75 -2.19 -21.58
N GLU A 316 7.28 -2.94 -20.63
CA GLU A 316 6.64 -4.18 -20.12
C GLU A 316 5.27 -3.93 -19.47
N ASN A 317 5.02 -2.69 -19.02
CA ASN A 317 3.76 -2.28 -18.42
C ASN A 317 2.79 -1.60 -19.40
N MET A 318 3.07 -1.63 -20.71
CA MET A 318 2.27 -0.94 -21.72
C MET A 318 1.44 -1.92 -22.55
N TYR A 319 0.30 -1.44 -23.06
CA TYR A 319 -0.49 -2.12 -24.07
C TYR A 319 -0.25 -1.49 -25.44
N PHE A 320 -0.10 -2.32 -26.47
CA PHE A 320 0.17 -1.89 -27.84
C PHE A 320 -0.94 -2.32 -28.77
N THR A 321 -1.11 -1.56 -29.87
CA THR A 321 -2.03 -1.88 -30.95
C THR A 321 -1.47 -1.39 -32.28
N LYS A 322 -1.97 -1.91 -33.40
CA LYS A 322 -1.65 -1.45 -34.75
C LYS A 322 -2.87 -0.83 -35.40
N ILE A 323 -2.71 0.35 -35.97
CA ILE A 323 -3.73 1.08 -36.73
C ILE A 323 -3.09 1.48 -38.06
N ASP A 324 -3.67 1.08 -39.18
CA ASP A 324 -3.18 1.37 -40.54
C ASP A 324 -1.70 1.04 -40.75
N ASN A 325 -1.21 -0.06 -40.19
CA ASN A 325 0.19 -0.53 -40.18
C ASN A 325 1.16 0.31 -39.32
N GLU A 326 0.70 1.31 -38.61
CA GLU A 326 1.50 2.08 -37.65
C GLU A 326 1.30 1.53 -36.21
N ASP A 327 2.35 1.60 -35.40
CA ASP A 327 2.32 1.15 -34.02
C ASP A 327 1.85 2.27 -33.08
N TYR A 328 0.88 1.92 -32.23
CA TYR A 328 0.30 2.82 -31.22
C TYR A 328 0.35 2.16 -29.85
N ALA A 329 0.38 2.97 -28.82
CA ALA A 329 0.22 2.49 -27.44
C ALA A 329 -0.99 3.14 -26.77
N ILE A 330 -1.62 2.35 -25.88
CA ILE A 330 -2.60 2.85 -24.94
C ILE A 330 -1.84 3.52 -23.79
N LYS A 331 -2.12 4.79 -23.52
CA LYS A 331 -1.30 5.58 -22.58
C LYS A 331 -1.21 4.94 -21.18
N PRO A 332 0.00 4.69 -20.66
CA PRO A 332 0.24 4.28 -19.28
C PRO A 332 0.33 5.47 -18.31
N MET A 333 0.53 6.69 -18.85
CA MET A 333 0.71 7.96 -18.15
C MET A 333 0.16 9.12 -18.98
N ASN A 334 -0.15 10.25 -18.34
CA ASN A 334 -0.76 11.42 -18.98
C ASN A 334 0.27 12.48 -19.41
N CYS A 335 1.46 12.47 -18.80
CA CYS A 335 2.48 13.52 -18.97
C CYS A 335 2.87 13.81 -20.43
N PRO A 336 3.11 12.85 -21.35
CA PRO A 336 3.45 13.18 -22.72
C PRO A 336 2.35 13.94 -23.44
N GLY A 337 1.07 13.64 -23.16
CA GLY A 337 -0.07 14.37 -23.71
C GLY A 337 -0.12 15.83 -23.25
N ALA A 338 0.12 16.08 -21.96
CA ALA A 338 0.17 17.44 -21.41
C ALA A 338 1.30 18.27 -22.04
N MET A 339 2.46 17.66 -22.31
CA MET A 339 3.58 18.31 -23.00
C MET A 339 3.26 18.67 -24.45
N LEU A 340 2.48 17.84 -25.15
CA LEU A 340 2.01 18.17 -26.50
C LEU A 340 1.06 19.38 -26.47
N ILE A 341 0.18 19.47 -25.47
CA ILE A 341 -0.69 20.65 -25.27
C ILE A 341 0.18 21.90 -25.03
N TYR A 342 1.18 21.80 -24.15
CA TYR A 342 2.10 22.92 -23.91
C TYR A 342 2.79 23.34 -25.19
N LYS A 343 3.34 22.40 -25.96
CA LYS A 343 4.09 22.68 -27.19
C LYS A 343 3.24 23.25 -28.31
N SER A 344 1.93 23.09 -28.28
CA SER A 344 1.01 23.67 -29.27
C SER A 344 0.82 25.19 -29.14
N ASN A 345 1.35 25.80 -28.08
CA ASN A 345 1.27 27.23 -27.80
C ASN A 345 2.64 27.82 -27.52
N MET A 346 2.74 29.16 -27.61
CA MET A 346 3.89 29.92 -27.14
C MET A 346 3.54 30.61 -25.84
N PHE A 347 4.36 30.40 -24.80
CA PHE A 347 4.19 31.01 -23.49
C PHE A 347 5.32 31.98 -23.19
N SER A 348 5.04 33.01 -22.41
CA SER A 348 6.02 33.92 -21.85
C SER A 348 6.18 33.65 -20.34
N TYR A 349 7.23 34.20 -19.75
CA TYR A 349 7.42 34.15 -18.28
C TYR A 349 6.24 34.71 -17.47
N ARG A 350 5.36 35.53 -18.08
CA ARG A 350 4.18 36.12 -17.45
C ARG A 350 3.01 35.13 -17.36
N ASP A 351 3.01 34.14 -18.23
CA ASP A 351 1.96 33.12 -18.28
C ASP A 351 2.19 31.99 -17.26
N LEU A 352 3.43 31.91 -16.72
CA LEU A 352 3.84 30.88 -15.77
C LEU A 352 3.63 31.35 -14.30
N PRO A 353 3.19 30.47 -13.39
CA PRO A 353 3.06 29.02 -13.58
C PRO A 353 1.74 28.62 -14.26
N LEU A 354 1.80 27.64 -15.15
CA LEU A 354 0.63 26.94 -15.67
C LEU A 354 0.35 25.73 -14.79
N ARG A 355 -0.89 25.55 -14.37
CA ARG A 355 -1.34 24.41 -13.56
C ARG A 355 -2.45 23.70 -14.30
N TRP A 356 -2.14 22.56 -14.94
CA TRP A 356 -3.10 21.77 -15.71
C TRP A 356 -3.35 20.44 -15.03
N ALA A 357 -4.63 20.14 -14.78
CA ALA A 357 -5.08 18.93 -14.14
C ALA A 357 -5.91 18.07 -15.09
N GLU A 358 -5.86 16.77 -14.94
CA GLU A 358 -6.59 15.81 -15.76
C GLU A 358 -7.07 14.64 -14.90
N LEU A 359 -8.37 14.33 -14.95
CA LEU A 359 -8.86 12.99 -14.59
C LEU A 359 -8.54 12.06 -15.78
N GLY A 360 -7.31 11.59 -15.80
CA GLY A 360 -6.69 10.90 -16.93
C GLY A 360 -6.84 9.39 -16.83
N LEU A 361 -7.63 8.79 -17.74
CA LEU A 361 -7.75 7.34 -17.83
C LEU A 361 -6.48 6.75 -18.44
N VAL A 362 -5.81 5.89 -17.69
CA VAL A 362 -4.58 5.19 -18.10
C VAL A 362 -4.72 3.67 -17.94
N HIS A 363 -3.87 2.94 -18.67
CA HIS A 363 -3.86 1.49 -18.65
C HIS A 363 -2.44 0.99 -18.41
N ARG A 364 -2.29 0.03 -17.49
CA ARG A 364 -1.00 -0.59 -17.19
C ARG A 364 -1.14 -2.10 -17.17
N HIS A 365 -0.21 -2.79 -17.83
CA HIS A 365 -0.15 -4.25 -17.82
C HIS A 365 0.43 -4.76 -16.49
N GLU A 366 -0.41 -4.72 -15.45
CA GLU A 366 -0.05 -5.30 -14.15
C GLU A 366 -0.11 -6.82 -14.23
N LEU A 367 0.86 -7.50 -13.60
CA LEU A 367 0.89 -8.96 -13.54
C LEU A 367 -0.33 -9.51 -12.79
N SER A 368 -0.91 -10.61 -13.29
CA SER A 368 -2.15 -11.18 -12.73
C SER A 368 -2.06 -11.48 -11.23
N GLY A 369 -0.91 -11.96 -10.74
CA GLY A 369 -0.69 -12.27 -9.33
C GLY A 369 -0.60 -11.04 -8.40
N THR A 370 -0.52 -9.82 -8.96
CA THR A 370 -0.45 -8.58 -8.19
C THR A 370 -1.79 -7.85 -8.09
N LEU A 371 -2.79 -8.27 -8.86
CA LEU A 371 -4.10 -7.63 -8.90
C LEU A 371 -4.83 -7.77 -7.56
N HIS A 372 -5.44 -6.68 -7.08
CA HIS A 372 -6.09 -6.68 -5.78
C HIS A 372 -7.29 -5.72 -5.73
N GLY A 373 -8.47 -6.18 -6.17
CA GLY A 373 -9.70 -5.38 -6.18
C GLY A 373 -9.46 -4.01 -6.84
N LEU A 374 -9.91 -2.93 -6.19
CA LEU A 374 -9.66 -1.55 -6.64
C LEU A 374 -8.25 -1.03 -6.28
N MET A 375 -7.52 -1.71 -5.41
CA MET A 375 -6.18 -1.26 -4.94
C MET A 375 -5.10 -1.41 -6.01
N ARG A 376 -5.22 -2.40 -6.90
CA ARG A 376 -4.31 -2.63 -8.01
C ARG A 376 -5.05 -3.19 -9.21
N VAL A 377 -5.22 -2.35 -10.20
CA VAL A 377 -6.04 -2.56 -11.40
C VAL A 377 -5.23 -2.29 -12.67
N ARG A 378 -5.74 -2.73 -13.81
CA ARG A 378 -5.13 -2.51 -15.13
C ARG A 378 -5.64 -1.29 -15.87
N SER A 379 -6.81 -0.78 -15.47
CA SER A 379 -7.38 0.48 -16.00
C SER A 379 -7.82 1.33 -14.82
N PHE A 380 -7.36 2.57 -14.78
CA PHE A 380 -7.65 3.49 -13.67
C PHE A 380 -7.55 4.95 -14.12
N THR A 381 -8.26 5.80 -13.40
CA THR A 381 -8.26 7.24 -13.61
C THR A 381 -7.34 7.91 -12.61
N GLN A 382 -6.21 8.44 -13.08
CA GLN A 382 -5.34 9.27 -12.25
C GLN A 382 -5.94 10.66 -12.07
N ASP A 383 -5.87 11.19 -10.85
CA ASP A 383 -6.11 12.60 -10.54
C ASP A 383 -4.84 13.43 -10.77
N ASP A 384 -4.38 13.38 -12.00
CA ASP A 384 -3.07 13.86 -12.41
C ASP A 384 -3.05 15.38 -12.61
N ALA A 385 -1.91 16.00 -12.36
CA ALA A 385 -1.66 17.36 -12.83
C ALA A 385 -0.20 17.59 -13.17
N HIS A 386 -0.01 18.47 -14.15
CA HIS A 386 1.26 18.89 -14.66
C HIS A 386 1.37 20.41 -14.51
N LEU A 387 2.36 20.84 -13.72
CA LEU A 387 2.62 22.26 -13.48
C LEU A 387 3.88 22.63 -14.22
N PHE A 388 3.82 23.69 -15.01
CA PHE A 388 4.97 24.24 -15.75
C PHE A 388 5.30 25.61 -15.18
N MET A 389 6.56 25.82 -14.79
CA MET A 389 6.93 27.02 -14.04
C MET A 389 8.35 27.50 -14.32
N LEU A 390 8.64 28.72 -13.89
CA LEU A 390 10.00 29.24 -13.84
C LEU A 390 10.81 28.53 -12.73
N PRO A 391 12.14 28.39 -12.87
CA PRO A 391 12.99 27.86 -11.79
C PRO A 391 12.80 28.60 -10.46
N SER A 392 12.52 29.90 -10.48
CA SER A 392 12.28 30.71 -9.28
C SER A 392 10.94 30.45 -8.60
N GLN A 393 9.99 29.79 -9.26
CA GLN A 393 8.66 29.48 -8.72
C GLN A 393 8.55 28.07 -8.13
N VAL A 394 9.56 27.20 -8.34
CA VAL A 394 9.53 25.78 -7.96
C VAL A 394 9.16 25.57 -6.49
N LYS A 395 9.81 26.31 -5.58
CA LYS A 395 9.60 26.17 -4.16
C LYS A 395 8.16 26.53 -3.75
N GLU A 396 7.63 27.63 -4.27
CA GLU A 396 6.26 28.09 -3.99
C GLU A 396 5.22 27.10 -4.51
N GLU A 397 5.40 26.59 -5.71
CA GLU A 397 4.50 25.60 -6.31
C GLU A 397 4.54 24.26 -5.54
N LEU A 398 5.72 23.79 -5.11
CA LEU A 398 5.85 22.60 -4.26
C LEU A 398 5.08 22.75 -2.95
N ILE A 399 5.24 23.91 -2.27
CA ILE A 399 4.52 24.22 -1.04
C ILE A 399 3.00 24.21 -1.29
N GLY A 400 2.55 24.85 -2.37
CA GLY A 400 1.15 24.89 -2.76
C GLY A 400 0.56 23.50 -2.99
N VAL A 401 1.29 22.60 -3.65
CA VAL A 401 0.86 21.22 -3.87
C VAL A 401 0.82 20.42 -2.56
N ILE A 402 1.82 20.58 -1.69
CA ILE A 402 1.86 19.92 -0.37
C ILE A 402 0.65 20.36 0.49
N ASP A 403 0.35 21.67 0.51
CA ASP A 403 -0.82 22.20 1.23
C ASP A 403 -2.13 21.67 0.68
N PHE A 404 -2.22 21.58 -0.64
CA PHE A 404 -3.40 21.04 -1.30
C PHE A 404 -3.62 19.56 -0.96
N ALA A 405 -2.58 18.74 -1.04
CA ALA A 405 -2.66 17.33 -0.66
C ALA A 405 -3.07 17.16 0.81
N SER A 406 -2.44 17.92 1.72
CA SER A 406 -2.77 17.92 3.15
C SER A 406 -4.23 18.31 3.41
N TYR A 407 -4.72 19.33 2.74
CA TYR A 407 -6.13 19.76 2.83
C TYR A 407 -7.09 18.65 2.40
N MET A 408 -6.83 18.05 1.23
CA MET A 408 -7.67 16.99 0.70
C MET A 408 -7.74 15.78 1.66
N TYR A 409 -6.60 15.33 2.19
CA TYR A 409 -6.59 14.20 3.13
C TYR A 409 -7.30 14.49 4.44
N ASN A 410 -7.20 15.72 4.95
CA ASN A 410 -7.90 16.15 6.17
C ASN A 410 -9.43 16.11 6.03
N ILE A 411 -9.98 16.42 4.85
CA ILE A 411 -11.44 16.33 4.59
C ILE A 411 -11.96 14.91 4.80
N PHE A 412 -11.16 13.90 4.44
CA PHE A 412 -11.52 12.48 4.62
C PHE A 412 -11.08 11.90 5.97
N GLY A 413 -10.46 12.71 6.85
CA GLY A 413 -10.00 12.28 8.17
C GLY A 413 -8.76 11.36 8.15
N PHE A 414 -7.97 11.36 7.07
CA PHE A 414 -6.75 10.56 6.99
C PHE A 414 -5.60 11.20 7.75
N LYS A 415 -4.89 10.37 8.52
CA LYS A 415 -3.49 10.64 8.90
C LYS A 415 -2.58 10.14 7.79
N TYR A 416 -1.40 10.74 7.66
CA TYR A 416 -0.42 10.31 6.67
C TYR A 416 1.01 10.51 7.18
N HIS A 417 1.95 9.77 6.59
CA HIS A 417 3.38 10.06 6.67
C HIS A 417 3.92 10.29 5.25
N VAL A 418 5.10 10.87 5.20
CA VAL A 418 5.74 11.28 3.94
C VAL A 418 7.04 10.52 3.76
N GLU A 419 7.28 10.03 2.56
CA GLU A 419 8.55 9.48 2.12
C GLU A 419 9.14 10.34 1.00
N LEU A 420 10.46 10.55 1.04
CA LEU A 420 11.23 11.19 -0.01
C LEU A 420 12.06 10.14 -0.72
N SER A 421 11.70 9.83 -1.95
CA SER A 421 12.37 8.82 -2.77
C SER A 421 13.44 9.46 -3.64
N THR A 422 14.66 8.92 -3.56
CA THR A 422 15.85 9.44 -4.23
C THR A 422 16.14 8.68 -5.54
N ARG A 423 17.26 8.99 -6.17
CA ARG A 423 17.66 8.50 -7.49
C ARG A 423 17.75 6.97 -7.58
N PRO A 424 17.03 6.30 -8.51
CA PRO A 424 17.23 4.89 -8.81
C PRO A 424 18.46 4.66 -9.71
N GLU A 425 18.97 3.41 -9.73
CA GLU A 425 20.12 3.04 -10.57
C GLU A 425 19.86 3.30 -12.06
N ASN A 426 18.68 2.92 -12.55
CA ASN A 426 18.27 3.15 -13.95
C ASN A 426 17.46 4.44 -14.07
N SER A 427 18.16 5.57 -14.22
CA SER A 427 17.55 6.91 -14.27
C SER A 427 18.17 7.81 -15.33
N MET A 428 17.39 8.80 -15.77
CA MET A 428 17.83 9.86 -16.69
C MET A 428 18.45 11.03 -15.92
N GLY A 429 19.22 11.86 -16.62
CA GLY A 429 19.75 13.12 -16.11
C GLY A 429 21.09 13.02 -15.39
N THR A 430 21.67 14.18 -15.06
CA THR A 430 22.96 14.29 -14.38
C THR A 430 22.81 14.25 -12.87
N GLU A 431 23.91 14.01 -12.15
CA GLU A 431 23.93 14.05 -10.68
C GLU A 431 23.50 15.41 -10.15
N GLU A 432 24.00 16.50 -10.75
CA GLU A 432 23.68 17.86 -10.35
C GLU A 432 22.19 18.18 -10.48
N GLN A 433 21.53 17.68 -11.54
CA GLN A 433 20.09 17.84 -11.72
C GLN A 433 19.30 17.10 -10.64
N TRP A 434 19.73 15.89 -10.28
CA TRP A 434 19.12 15.09 -9.21
C TRP A 434 19.32 15.71 -7.83
N GLU A 435 20.53 16.20 -7.53
CA GLU A 435 20.81 16.93 -6.27
C GLU A 435 19.95 18.20 -6.17
N LEU A 436 19.89 18.99 -7.25
CA LEU A 436 19.07 20.21 -7.30
C LEU A 436 17.59 19.89 -7.04
N ALA A 437 17.04 18.88 -7.75
CA ALA A 437 15.65 18.47 -7.60
C ALA A 437 15.36 17.97 -6.19
N THR A 438 16.23 17.08 -5.65
CA THR A 438 16.07 16.52 -4.30
C THR A 438 16.12 17.61 -3.24
N ASN A 439 17.05 18.56 -3.36
CA ASN A 439 17.18 19.66 -2.41
C ASN A 439 15.95 20.57 -2.41
N ASN A 440 15.36 20.87 -3.57
CA ASN A 440 14.11 21.64 -3.66
C ASN A 440 12.96 20.95 -2.89
N LEU A 441 12.82 19.62 -3.04
CA LEU A 441 11.81 18.85 -2.31
C LEU A 441 12.07 18.87 -0.80
N ILE A 442 13.33 18.71 -0.38
CA ILE A 442 13.74 18.78 1.04
C ILE A 442 13.42 20.16 1.64
N GLU A 443 13.74 21.23 0.94
CA GLU A 443 13.47 22.59 1.40
C GLU A 443 11.99 22.86 1.59
N ALA A 444 11.15 22.42 0.64
CA ALA A 444 9.69 22.55 0.74
C ALA A 444 9.14 21.79 1.97
N LEU A 445 9.60 20.54 2.20
CA LEU A 445 9.19 19.74 3.36
C LEU A 445 9.64 20.38 4.69
N LYS A 446 10.89 20.90 4.74
CA LYS A 446 11.42 21.60 5.93
C LYS A 446 10.62 22.87 6.25
N GLU A 447 10.28 23.68 5.25
CA GLU A 447 9.49 24.89 5.43
C GLU A 447 8.09 24.59 5.98
N LYS A 448 7.50 23.51 5.51
CA LYS A 448 6.20 23.02 6.01
C LYS A 448 6.31 22.26 7.34
N LYS A 449 7.53 22.06 7.87
CA LYS A 449 7.81 21.28 9.10
C LYS A 449 7.24 19.87 9.05
N ILE A 450 7.26 19.24 7.88
CA ILE A 450 6.78 17.87 7.67
C ILE A 450 7.95 16.92 7.92
N ASN A 451 7.76 15.97 8.82
CA ASN A 451 8.70 14.87 9.00
C ASN A 451 8.59 13.89 7.82
N TYR A 452 9.72 13.45 7.30
CA TYR A 452 9.78 12.52 6.18
C TYR A 452 10.82 11.43 6.41
N ILE A 453 10.65 10.31 5.74
CA ILE A 453 11.58 9.19 5.70
C ILE A 453 12.26 9.22 4.33
N ILE A 454 13.57 9.01 4.26
CA ILE A 454 14.27 8.86 2.99
C ILE A 454 14.11 7.42 2.53
N ASN A 455 13.60 7.24 1.31
CA ASN A 455 13.49 5.97 0.61
C ASN A 455 14.49 5.97 -0.55
N GLU A 456 15.67 5.40 -0.31
CA GLU A 456 16.78 5.44 -1.26
C GLU A 456 16.49 4.58 -2.50
N GLY A 457 16.71 5.16 -3.69
CA GLY A 457 16.60 4.45 -4.95
C GLY A 457 15.19 4.20 -5.49
N ASP A 458 14.13 4.75 -4.85
CA ASP A 458 12.73 4.54 -5.25
C ASP A 458 12.13 5.74 -6.03
N GLY A 459 12.97 6.66 -6.49
CA GLY A 459 12.55 7.78 -7.34
C GLY A 459 12.00 7.33 -8.70
N ALA A 460 11.32 8.23 -9.41
CA ALA A 460 10.96 7.98 -10.79
C ALA A 460 12.23 8.02 -11.68
N PHE A 461 12.19 7.39 -12.85
CA PHE A 461 13.36 7.38 -13.74
C PHE A 461 13.77 8.79 -14.22
N TYR A 462 12.90 9.78 -14.09
CA TYR A 462 13.10 11.18 -14.52
C TYR A 462 13.24 12.19 -13.38
N GLY A 463 13.04 11.81 -12.13
CA GLY A 463 13.18 12.73 -10.99
C GLY A 463 12.84 12.15 -9.62
N PRO A 464 13.29 12.82 -8.54
CA PRO A 464 12.94 12.45 -7.18
C PRO A 464 11.47 12.74 -6.88
N LYS A 465 10.93 12.07 -5.88
CA LYS A 465 9.51 12.20 -5.53
C LYS A 465 9.26 12.27 -4.03
N ILE A 466 8.19 12.97 -3.68
CA ILE A 466 7.54 12.90 -2.37
C ILE A 466 6.33 12.00 -2.50
N ASP A 467 6.24 10.95 -1.68
CA ASP A 467 5.10 10.04 -1.61
C ASP A 467 4.34 10.24 -0.30
N PHE A 468 3.00 10.37 -0.40
CA PHE A 468 2.10 10.43 0.74
C PHE A 468 1.50 9.06 1.00
N HIS A 469 1.75 8.53 2.19
CA HIS A 469 1.23 7.25 2.66
C HIS A 469 0.08 7.49 3.63
N LEU A 470 -1.16 7.27 3.17
CA LEU A 470 -2.36 7.44 3.99
C LEU A 470 -2.51 6.30 4.97
N GLN A 471 -2.86 6.62 6.21
CA GLN A 471 -3.16 5.65 7.24
C GLN A 471 -4.68 5.52 7.40
N ASP A 472 -5.20 4.31 7.22
CA ASP A 472 -6.62 4.04 7.42
C ASP A 472 -7.00 3.94 8.90
N ALA A 473 -8.29 3.76 9.18
CA ALA A 473 -8.85 3.72 10.55
C ALA A 473 -8.28 2.59 11.44
N ILE A 474 -7.65 1.57 10.87
CA ILE A 474 -7.02 0.47 11.59
C ILE A 474 -5.48 0.50 11.52
N GLY A 475 -4.92 1.60 11.04
CA GLY A 475 -3.48 1.84 11.03
C GLY A 475 -2.71 1.28 9.84
N ARG A 476 -3.38 0.71 8.81
CA ARG A 476 -2.69 0.27 7.59
C ARG A 476 -2.33 1.47 6.73
N THR A 477 -1.13 1.46 6.17
CA THR A 477 -0.65 2.53 5.29
C THR A 477 -0.80 2.16 3.81
N ARG A 478 -1.17 3.16 2.99
CA ARG A 478 -1.32 3.02 1.54
C ARG A 478 -0.73 4.23 0.85
N GLN A 479 0.24 4.03 -0.02
CA GLN A 479 0.73 5.09 -0.91
C GLN A 479 -0.43 5.60 -1.76
N CYS A 480 -0.61 6.91 -1.81
CA CYS A 480 -1.70 7.58 -2.50
C CYS A 480 -1.20 8.70 -3.39
N GLY A 481 -0.97 9.87 -2.85
CA GLY A 481 -0.46 11.02 -3.60
C GLY A 481 1.04 10.97 -3.81
N THR A 482 1.48 11.57 -4.91
CA THR A 482 2.90 11.68 -5.25
C THR A 482 3.17 13.05 -5.86
N ILE A 483 4.30 13.66 -5.53
CA ILE A 483 4.81 14.89 -6.14
C ILE A 483 6.19 14.58 -6.70
N GLN A 484 6.40 14.82 -7.99
CA GLN A 484 7.65 14.54 -8.69
C GLN A 484 8.17 15.81 -9.35
N LEU A 485 9.41 16.17 -9.09
CA LEU A 485 10.06 17.32 -9.71
C LEU A 485 10.90 16.86 -10.88
N ASP A 486 10.63 17.41 -12.07
CA ASP A 486 11.15 16.94 -13.35
C ASP A 486 11.82 18.07 -14.14
N PHE A 487 13.10 17.88 -14.44
CA PHE A 487 13.90 18.73 -15.33
C PHE A 487 14.17 18.07 -16.68
N GLN A 488 13.86 16.78 -16.85
CA GLN A 488 14.23 15.96 -18.01
C GLN A 488 13.21 16.05 -19.14
N MET A 489 11.93 15.87 -18.81
CA MET A 489 10.88 15.84 -19.83
C MET A 489 10.73 17.17 -20.57
N PRO A 490 10.80 18.36 -19.94
CA PRO A 490 10.81 19.62 -20.67
C PRO A 490 11.94 19.72 -21.70
N GLU A 491 13.11 19.14 -21.43
CA GLU A 491 14.22 19.08 -22.37
C GLU A 491 13.93 18.13 -23.54
N ARG A 492 13.50 16.90 -23.27
CA ARG A 492 13.20 15.89 -24.30
C ARG A 492 12.10 16.30 -25.25
N PHE A 493 11.12 17.05 -24.76
CA PHE A 493 10.03 17.59 -25.57
C PHE A 493 10.34 18.96 -26.22
N ASP A 494 11.52 19.53 -25.93
CA ASP A 494 11.92 20.85 -26.33
C ASP A 494 10.86 21.91 -25.99
N LEU A 495 10.39 21.89 -24.73
CA LEU A 495 9.44 22.88 -24.21
C LEU A 495 10.18 24.15 -23.89
N THR A 496 9.64 25.31 -24.30
CA THR A 496 10.25 26.60 -24.03
C THR A 496 9.20 27.66 -23.68
N TYR A 497 9.62 28.67 -22.93
CA TYR A 497 8.91 29.91 -22.72
C TYR A 497 9.82 31.08 -23.14
N ILE A 498 9.23 32.23 -23.48
CA ILE A 498 9.98 33.47 -23.75
C ILE A 498 10.18 34.21 -22.43
N ASP A 499 11.43 34.38 -22.02
CA ASP A 499 11.78 35.12 -20.82
C ASP A 499 11.80 36.65 -21.08
N LYS A 500 11.96 37.43 -20.01
CA LYS A 500 11.97 38.91 -20.04
C LYS A 500 13.11 39.52 -20.89
N ASP A 501 14.14 38.74 -21.18
CA ASP A 501 15.23 39.09 -22.13
C ASP A 501 14.93 38.72 -23.58
N ASN A 502 13.71 38.27 -23.89
CA ASN A 502 13.27 37.72 -25.19
C ASN A 502 13.98 36.42 -25.61
N GLU A 503 14.69 35.77 -24.71
CA GLU A 503 15.31 34.49 -25.01
C GLU A 503 14.37 33.33 -24.67
N LYS A 504 14.54 32.21 -25.38
CA LYS A 504 13.84 30.96 -25.08
C LYS A 504 14.52 30.26 -23.92
N LYS A 505 13.77 30.00 -22.85
CA LYS A 505 14.25 29.25 -21.70
C LYS A 505 13.35 28.03 -21.42
N ARG A 506 13.87 27.04 -20.74
CA ARG A 506 13.13 25.81 -20.38
C ARG A 506 12.36 25.98 -19.09
N PRO A 507 11.08 25.58 -19.06
CA PRO A 507 10.33 25.51 -17.81
C PRO A 507 10.79 24.32 -16.99
N VAL A 508 10.57 24.40 -15.67
CA VAL A 508 10.62 23.25 -14.77
C VAL A 508 9.22 22.66 -14.67
N MET A 509 9.12 21.37 -14.44
CA MET A 509 7.85 20.68 -14.40
C MET A 509 7.65 19.93 -13.07
N ILE A 510 6.45 19.99 -12.54
CA ILE A 510 5.99 19.14 -11.44
C ILE A 510 4.88 18.23 -11.97
N HIS A 511 5.04 16.93 -11.75
CA HIS A 511 3.96 15.95 -11.88
C HIS A 511 3.39 15.69 -10.49
N ARG A 512 2.07 15.64 -10.36
CA ARG A 512 1.50 15.28 -9.07
C ARG A 512 0.16 14.57 -9.18
N THR A 513 -0.07 13.67 -8.24
CA THR A 513 -1.39 13.12 -7.92
C THR A 513 -1.68 13.37 -6.45
N ILE A 514 -2.94 13.48 -6.06
CA ILE A 514 -3.38 13.59 -4.66
C ILE A 514 -4.07 12.30 -4.24
N PHE A 515 -5.06 11.83 -4.98
CA PHE A 515 -5.72 10.55 -4.74
C PHE A 515 -4.93 9.35 -5.29
N GLY A 516 -3.98 9.60 -6.20
CA GLY A 516 -3.23 8.59 -6.94
C GLY A 516 -4.08 8.04 -8.09
N SER A 517 -5.12 7.27 -7.79
CA SER A 517 -6.20 6.96 -8.73
C SER A 517 -7.56 6.96 -8.01
N ILE A 518 -8.60 7.31 -8.75
CA ILE A 518 -9.97 7.33 -8.23
C ILE A 518 -10.38 5.94 -7.74
N GLU A 519 -10.06 4.89 -8.49
CA GLU A 519 -10.38 3.50 -8.14
C GLU A 519 -9.72 3.08 -6.83
N ARG A 520 -8.40 3.32 -6.70
CA ARG A 520 -7.64 2.99 -5.49
C ARG A 520 -8.14 3.81 -4.29
N PHE A 521 -8.42 5.09 -4.48
CA PHE A 521 -8.92 5.96 -3.42
C PHE A 521 -10.31 5.53 -2.94
N ILE A 522 -11.22 5.14 -3.85
CA ILE A 522 -12.51 4.55 -3.48
C ILE A 522 -12.30 3.28 -2.66
N GLY A 523 -11.39 2.40 -3.07
CA GLY A 523 -11.04 1.21 -2.30
C GLY A 523 -10.56 1.55 -0.88
N ILE A 524 -9.69 2.56 -0.75
CA ILE A 524 -9.20 3.05 0.54
C ILE A 524 -10.35 3.62 1.39
N LEU A 525 -11.25 4.41 0.81
CA LEU A 525 -12.42 4.98 1.50
C LEU A 525 -13.38 3.90 2.01
N ILE A 526 -13.65 2.86 1.19
CA ILE A 526 -14.49 1.72 1.61
C ILE A 526 -13.89 1.06 2.86
N GLU A 527 -12.57 0.81 2.87
CA GLU A 527 -11.89 0.19 4.01
C GLU A 527 -11.80 1.14 5.21
N HIS A 528 -11.51 2.42 4.99
CA HIS A 528 -11.41 3.44 6.04
C HIS A 528 -12.72 3.59 6.81
N TYR A 529 -13.81 3.80 6.09
CA TYR A 529 -15.15 3.97 6.67
C TYR A 529 -15.88 2.65 6.94
N ALA A 530 -15.29 1.49 6.62
CA ALA A 530 -15.97 0.19 6.70
C ALA A 530 -17.33 0.18 5.95
N GLY A 531 -17.39 0.89 4.82
CA GLY A 531 -18.61 1.11 4.03
C GLY A 531 -19.61 2.11 4.62
N LYS A 532 -19.37 2.63 5.83
CA LYS A 532 -20.22 3.63 6.50
C LYS A 532 -19.79 5.04 6.10
N PHE A 533 -19.95 5.37 4.83
CA PHE A 533 -19.55 6.66 4.32
C PHE A 533 -20.21 7.82 5.10
N PRO A 534 -19.55 8.98 5.27
CA PRO A 534 -20.18 10.20 5.75
C PRO A 534 -21.31 10.60 4.78
N LEU A 535 -22.26 11.39 5.26
CA LEU A 535 -23.49 11.70 4.54
C LEU A 535 -23.23 12.26 3.13
N TRP A 536 -22.27 13.15 3.00
CA TRP A 536 -21.95 13.79 1.72
C TRP A 536 -21.39 12.82 0.65
N LEU A 537 -20.74 11.70 1.08
CA LEU A 537 -20.21 10.65 0.20
C LEU A 537 -21.19 9.49 -0.02
N SER A 538 -22.21 9.35 0.82
CA SER A 538 -23.11 8.21 0.76
C SER A 538 -23.90 8.15 -0.55
N PRO A 539 -23.85 7.04 -1.31
CA PRO A 539 -24.62 6.90 -2.55
C PRO A 539 -26.13 7.05 -2.35
N VAL A 540 -26.64 6.57 -1.22
CA VAL A 540 -27.99 6.80 -0.72
C VAL A 540 -27.86 7.48 0.61
N GLN A 541 -28.35 8.71 0.75
CA GLN A 541 -28.28 9.52 1.97
C GLN A 541 -29.46 9.24 2.91
N VAL A 542 -30.62 9.05 2.32
CA VAL A 542 -31.88 8.85 3.03
C VAL A 542 -32.62 7.67 2.37
N ILE A 543 -33.21 6.81 3.16
CA ILE A 543 -34.15 5.80 2.66
C ILE A 543 -35.50 5.95 3.32
N LEU A 544 -36.56 6.00 2.52
CA LEU A 544 -37.95 6.08 2.96
C LEU A 544 -38.48 4.67 3.18
N LEU A 545 -39.08 4.43 4.35
CA LEU A 545 -39.56 3.12 4.77
C LEU A 545 -41.05 3.21 5.14
N PRO A 546 -41.98 3.21 4.16
CA PRO A 546 -43.41 3.13 4.44
C PRO A 546 -43.75 1.81 5.16
N ILE A 547 -44.54 1.88 6.25
CA ILE A 547 -44.89 0.72 7.06
C ILE A 547 -45.93 -0.17 6.38
N SER A 548 -46.66 0.37 5.40
CA SER A 548 -47.55 -0.37 4.48
C SER A 548 -47.66 0.40 3.17
N ASP A 549 -48.19 -0.29 2.16
CA ASP A 549 -48.45 0.25 0.82
C ASP A 549 -49.37 1.48 0.78
N LYS A 550 -50.23 1.65 1.82
CA LYS A 550 -51.11 2.82 1.98
C LYS A 550 -50.33 4.15 2.09
N PHE A 551 -49.06 4.09 2.50
CA PHE A 551 -48.21 5.26 2.70
C PHE A 551 -47.19 5.47 1.59
N ASN A 552 -47.27 4.66 0.52
CA ASN A 552 -46.36 4.78 -0.60
C ASN A 552 -46.47 6.10 -1.34
N ASP A 553 -47.68 6.62 -1.52
CA ASP A 553 -47.91 7.88 -2.23
C ASP A 553 -47.18 9.04 -1.49
N TYR A 554 -47.35 9.13 -0.16
CA TYR A 554 -46.63 10.09 0.66
C TYR A 554 -45.10 9.91 0.56
N ALA A 555 -44.63 8.70 0.59
CA ALA A 555 -43.19 8.41 0.43
C ALA A 555 -42.67 8.86 -0.95
N TYR A 556 -43.45 8.69 -2.02
CA TYR A 556 -43.06 9.16 -3.36
C TYR A 556 -43.06 10.68 -3.47
N GLU A 557 -43.99 11.37 -2.81
CA GLU A 557 -44.02 12.84 -2.73
C GLU A 557 -42.76 13.35 -2.01
N LEU A 558 -42.43 12.82 -0.83
CA LEU A 558 -41.21 13.15 -0.10
C LEU A 558 -39.95 12.84 -0.90
N LYS A 559 -39.89 11.69 -1.61
CA LYS A 559 -38.79 11.34 -2.48
C LYS A 559 -38.56 12.42 -3.53
N LYS A 560 -39.62 12.87 -4.18
CA LYS A 560 -39.54 13.92 -5.20
C LYS A 560 -39.04 15.23 -4.62
N GLU A 561 -39.59 15.65 -3.49
CA GLU A 561 -39.16 16.88 -2.81
C GLU A 561 -37.68 16.85 -2.43
N MET A 562 -37.21 15.74 -1.87
CA MET A 562 -35.79 15.57 -1.50
C MET A 562 -34.87 15.56 -2.74
N ILE A 563 -35.28 14.93 -3.83
CA ILE A 563 -34.53 14.93 -5.09
C ILE A 563 -34.41 16.36 -5.64
N ASP A 564 -35.49 17.15 -5.61
CA ASP A 564 -35.49 18.54 -6.04
C ASP A 564 -34.53 19.42 -5.20
N LYS A 565 -34.21 18.99 -3.97
CA LYS A 565 -33.22 19.60 -3.07
C LYS A 565 -31.81 18.96 -3.19
N ASN A 566 -31.57 18.13 -4.21
CA ASN A 566 -30.33 17.40 -4.44
C ASN A 566 -29.94 16.41 -3.32
N ILE A 567 -30.92 15.85 -2.60
CA ILE A 567 -30.70 14.77 -1.63
C ILE A 567 -30.85 13.44 -2.36
N ARG A 568 -29.89 12.54 -2.19
CA ARG A 568 -29.90 11.19 -2.77
C ARG A 568 -30.77 10.28 -1.90
N VAL A 569 -32.03 10.13 -2.31
CA VAL A 569 -33.04 9.40 -1.56
C VAL A 569 -33.51 8.17 -2.31
N ASP A 570 -33.69 7.08 -1.59
CA ASP A 570 -34.28 5.85 -2.08
C ASP A 570 -35.54 5.49 -1.26
N ILE A 571 -36.32 4.52 -1.74
CA ILE A 571 -37.55 4.07 -1.09
C ILE A 571 -37.58 2.54 -1.07
N ASP A 572 -37.95 1.94 0.07
CA ASP A 572 -38.27 0.52 0.17
C ASP A 572 -39.80 0.35 0.29
N ASP A 573 -40.46 0.26 -0.85
CA ASP A 573 -41.92 0.12 -0.99
C ASP A 573 -42.39 -1.33 -0.99
N ARG A 574 -41.48 -2.29 -0.77
CA ARG A 574 -41.81 -3.72 -0.74
C ARG A 574 -42.82 -4.01 0.38
N ALA A 575 -43.73 -4.98 0.14
CA ALA A 575 -44.69 -5.45 1.15
C ALA A 575 -44.02 -6.33 2.23
N GLU A 576 -43.08 -5.71 2.99
CA GLU A 576 -42.31 -6.37 4.02
C GLU A 576 -42.50 -5.70 5.40
N LYS A 577 -42.23 -6.46 6.47
CA LYS A 577 -42.30 -5.91 7.85
C LYS A 577 -41.29 -4.79 8.03
N ILE A 578 -41.68 -3.71 8.70
CA ILE A 578 -40.81 -2.53 8.93
C ILE A 578 -39.47 -2.90 9.58
N GLY A 579 -39.44 -3.84 10.51
CA GLY A 579 -38.20 -4.30 11.12
C GLY A 579 -37.23 -4.97 10.13
N TYR A 580 -37.74 -5.63 9.10
CA TYR A 580 -36.93 -6.18 8.01
C TYR A 580 -36.35 -5.07 7.14
N LYS A 581 -37.19 -4.10 6.71
CA LYS A 581 -36.75 -2.94 5.92
C LYS A 581 -35.67 -2.13 6.64
N ILE A 582 -35.83 -1.87 7.94
CA ILE A 582 -34.82 -1.19 8.77
C ILE A 582 -33.52 -1.98 8.77
N ARG A 583 -33.57 -3.30 8.97
CA ARG A 583 -32.39 -4.16 8.95
C ARG A 583 -31.65 -4.13 7.60
N GLU A 584 -32.38 -4.21 6.49
CA GLU A 584 -31.79 -4.12 5.15
C GLU A 584 -31.11 -2.76 4.94
N ALA A 585 -31.76 -1.66 5.32
CA ALA A 585 -31.19 -0.32 5.25
C ALA A 585 -29.90 -0.18 6.11
N GLN A 586 -29.89 -0.79 7.29
CA GLN A 586 -28.70 -0.85 8.15
C GLN A 586 -27.57 -1.67 7.52
N LEU A 587 -27.87 -2.81 6.87
CA LEU A 587 -26.88 -3.60 6.13
C LEU A 587 -26.29 -2.81 4.96
N GLN A 588 -27.12 -2.02 4.26
CA GLN A 588 -26.68 -1.10 3.21
C GLN A 588 -25.99 0.17 3.73
N LYS A 589 -25.80 0.29 5.05
CA LYS A 589 -25.10 1.40 5.71
C LYS A 589 -25.71 2.79 5.41
N VAL A 590 -27.00 2.87 5.09
CA VAL A 590 -27.67 4.14 4.79
C VAL A 590 -27.64 5.05 6.02
N PRO A 591 -27.23 6.35 5.89
CA PRO A 591 -27.13 7.27 7.02
C PRO A 591 -28.45 7.55 7.74
N TYR A 592 -29.51 7.83 6.98
CA TYR A 592 -30.83 8.15 7.54
C TYR A 592 -31.93 7.25 6.98
N MET A 593 -32.79 6.74 7.86
CA MET A 593 -33.97 5.97 7.56
C MET A 593 -35.19 6.75 8.05
N LEU A 594 -36.16 7.02 7.20
CA LEU A 594 -37.40 7.70 7.55
C LEU A 594 -38.55 6.69 7.54
N VAL A 595 -39.07 6.39 8.71
CA VAL A 595 -40.21 5.49 8.87
C VAL A 595 -41.49 6.31 8.70
N LEU A 596 -42.37 5.85 7.81
CA LEU A 596 -43.59 6.55 7.41
C LEU A 596 -44.82 5.71 7.70
N GLY A 597 -45.67 6.18 8.60
CA GLY A 597 -46.92 5.58 8.98
C GLY A 597 -48.06 6.58 8.98
N GLU A 598 -49.20 6.22 9.57
CA GLU A 598 -50.41 7.05 9.61
C GLU A 598 -50.17 8.41 10.30
N LYS A 599 -49.43 8.41 11.40
CA LYS A 599 -49.12 9.63 12.16
C LYS A 599 -48.25 10.60 11.40
N GLU A 600 -47.26 10.07 10.65
CA GLU A 600 -46.35 10.88 9.84
C GLU A 600 -47.11 11.55 8.68
N VAL A 601 -48.02 10.79 8.04
CA VAL A 601 -48.88 11.34 6.97
C VAL A 601 -49.85 12.41 7.50
N GLU A 602 -50.51 12.15 8.65
CA GLU A 602 -51.48 13.10 9.24
C GLU A 602 -50.84 14.41 9.66
N ASN A 603 -49.61 14.36 10.18
CA ASN A 603 -48.91 15.53 10.70
C ASN A 603 -47.93 16.17 9.71
N ASN A 604 -47.75 15.58 8.54
CA ASN A 604 -46.75 15.98 7.53
C ASN A 604 -45.33 16.04 8.12
N ASP A 605 -44.95 14.99 8.88
CA ASP A 605 -43.65 14.82 9.51
C ASP A 605 -43.02 13.47 9.19
N VAL A 606 -41.86 13.19 9.74
CA VAL A 606 -41.11 11.94 9.52
C VAL A 606 -40.54 11.39 10.82
N SER A 607 -40.60 10.09 11.03
CA SER A 607 -39.88 9.41 12.12
C SER A 607 -38.45 9.07 11.67
N VAL A 608 -37.48 9.78 12.23
CA VAL A 608 -36.06 9.75 11.80
C VAL A 608 -35.28 8.73 12.60
N ARG A 609 -34.55 7.87 11.90
CA ARG A 609 -33.54 6.98 12.49
C ARG A 609 -32.19 7.22 11.83
N ALA A 610 -31.20 7.56 12.63
CA ALA A 610 -29.81 7.69 12.17
C ALA A 610 -29.06 6.36 12.32
N ARG A 611 -28.12 6.12 11.43
CA ARG A 611 -27.31 4.90 11.40
C ARG A 611 -26.54 4.64 12.70
N GLU A 612 -25.97 5.66 13.31
CA GLU A 612 -25.14 5.55 14.52
C GLU A 612 -25.94 5.83 15.81
N GLU A 613 -26.79 6.84 15.81
CA GLU A 613 -27.50 7.32 17.01
C GLU A 613 -28.83 6.61 17.26
N GLY A 614 -29.32 5.86 16.27
CA GLY A 614 -30.57 5.13 16.37
C GLY A 614 -31.80 6.01 16.14
N ASP A 615 -32.81 5.87 16.97
CA ASP A 615 -34.08 6.60 16.87
C ASP A 615 -33.95 8.05 17.37
N LEU A 616 -34.14 9.01 16.47
CA LEU A 616 -34.09 10.44 16.77
C LEU A 616 -35.48 11.03 17.04
N GLY A 617 -36.52 10.22 16.93
CA GLY A 617 -37.90 10.69 17.08
C GLY A 617 -38.48 11.33 15.84
N ARG A 618 -39.59 12.06 16.01
CA ARG A 618 -40.32 12.72 14.92
C ARG A 618 -39.73 14.11 14.65
N MET A 619 -39.71 14.51 13.38
CA MET A 619 -39.19 15.79 12.92
C MET A 619 -40.04 16.30 11.75
N GLU A 620 -40.28 17.62 11.73
CA GLU A 620 -40.88 18.29 10.57
C GLU A 620 -39.98 18.04 9.34
N ILE A 621 -40.60 17.84 8.18
CA ILE A 621 -39.86 17.45 6.97
C ILE A 621 -38.86 18.53 6.52
N GLU A 622 -39.24 19.80 6.63
CA GLU A 622 -38.36 20.93 6.27
C GLU A 622 -37.11 21.00 7.17
N ASP A 623 -37.29 20.75 8.48
CA ASP A 623 -36.20 20.76 9.47
C ASP A 623 -35.24 19.60 9.16
N PHE A 624 -35.75 18.42 8.82
CA PHE A 624 -34.94 17.28 8.44
C PHE A 624 -34.15 17.54 7.15
N ILE A 625 -34.80 18.08 6.12
CA ILE A 625 -34.15 18.46 4.85
C ILE A 625 -33.06 19.50 5.12
N GLY A 626 -33.35 20.53 5.91
CA GLY A 626 -32.39 21.56 6.31
C GLY A 626 -31.15 20.94 6.99
N LYS A 627 -31.37 20.03 7.93
CA LYS A 627 -30.29 19.28 8.61
C LYS A 627 -29.42 18.52 7.62
N VAL A 628 -30.00 17.73 6.71
CA VAL A 628 -29.27 16.95 5.70
C VAL A 628 -28.44 17.86 4.81
N ILE A 629 -28.99 18.96 4.31
CA ILE A 629 -28.30 19.94 3.46
C ILE A 629 -27.10 20.55 4.20
N GLU A 630 -27.28 20.93 5.46
CA GLU A 630 -26.20 21.50 6.28
C GLU A 630 -25.06 20.50 6.53
N GLU A 631 -25.39 19.26 6.85
CA GLU A 631 -24.41 18.21 7.05
C GLU A 631 -23.61 17.91 5.76
N VAL A 632 -24.28 17.83 4.61
CA VAL A 632 -23.64 17.65 3.29
C VAL A 632 -22.72 18.82 2.97
N LYS A 633 -23.17 20.06 3.20
CA LYS A 633 -22.37 21.28 2.98
C LYS A 633 -21.11 21.30 3.85
N ASN A 634 -21.21 20.83 5.07
CA ASN A 634 -20.10 20.75 6.03
C ASN A 634 -19.26 19.47 5.86
N LYS A 635 -19.53 18.65 4.84
CA LYS A 635 -18.84 17.38 4.53
C LYS A 635 -18.80 16.40 5.73
N LYS A 636 -19.92 16.32 6.46
CA LYS A 636 -20.13 15.39 7.58
C LYS A 636 -20.77 14.08 7.13
#